data_e11926c938a8977bef89464725f554bf
#
_entry.id   e11926c938a8977bef89464725f554bf
#
_cell.length_a   1.000
_cell.length_b   1.000
_cell.length_c   1.000
_cell.angle_alpha   90.00
_cell.angle_beta   90.00
_cell.angle_gamma   90.00
#
_symmetry.space_group_name_H-M   'P 1'
#
loop_
_entity.id
_entity.type
_entity.pdbx_description
1 polymer ?
#
loop_
_entity_poly.entity_id
_entity_poly.type
_entity_poly.pdbx_seq_one_letter_code
_entity_poly.pdbx_strand_id
1 'polypeptide(L)'
;MNERHTLGPIAVAMSLMAFAVAIADLGTAVVLVTTTVAVIYVAGVDYRYLALCAALGCVLGLGFIAMKPYRLARFIDFADKDHKVINKIDPKGHILAYSRKTAATSDPGYQQLQSKIAVGSGGVFGAGLMGSRQKLLFLPEAHTDFIYAVVAEETGMFGALLMLLGFVVILWRGIRTYIRAEDNFGRYLALSVCVCVVVQAMMNMSVVLGLLPNKGIPLPFISNGGSSLLSTLLLMGMLLSVSESAA
;
A
#
# COMPACT_ATOMS: atom_id res chain seq x y z
N MET A 1 -23.89 16.91 1.45
CA MET A 1 -22.80 16.65 0.48
C MET A 1 -23.24 15.85 -0.76
N ASN A 2 -24.49 15.44 -0.86
CA ASN A 2 -25.00 14.68 -2.04
C ASN A 2 -25.38 15.54 -3.25
N GLU A 3 -25.00 16.82 -3.26
CA GLU A 3 -25.31 17.71 -4.37
C GLU A 3 -24.36 17.44 -5.55
N ARG A 4 -24.93 17.26 -6.74
CA ARG A 4 -24.17 17.01 -7.98
C ARG A 4 -23.08 18.06 -8.26
N HIS A 5 -23.31 19.29 -7.82
CA HIS A 5 -22.36 20.41 -7.98
C HIS A 5 -21.11 20.27 -7.10
N THR A 6 -21.15 19.51 -5.98
CA THR A 6 -20.01 19.30 -5.08
C THR A 6 -19.32 17.97 -5.37
N LEU A 7 -20.08 16.89 -5.53
CA LEU A 7 -19.52 15.55 -5.75
C LEU A 7 -18.91 15.38 -7.14
N GLY A 8 -19.52 15.99 -8.17
CA GLY A 8 -19.03 15.86 -9.55
C GLY A 8 -17.59 16.35 -9.73
N PRO A 9 -17.27 17.60 -9.40
CA PRO A 9 -15.91 18.13 -9.53
C PRO A 9 -14.88 17.35 -8.69
N ILE A 10 -15.23 16.95 -7.47
CA ILE A 10 -14.33 16.16 -6.61
C ILE A 10 -14.04 14.80 -7.26
N ALA A 11 -15.07 14.10 -7.72
CA ALA A 11 -14.91 12.78 -8.35
C ALA A 11 -14.06 12.87 -9.63
N VAL A 12 -14.26 13.90 -10.46
CA VAL A 12 -13.46 14.12 -11.67
C VAL A 12 -12.01 14.42 -11.32
N ALA A 13 -11.74 15.35 -10.40
CA ALA A 13 -10.38 15.72 -10.01
C ALA A 13 -9.62 14.50 -9.42
N MET A 14 -10.27 13.74 -8.53
CA MET A 14 -9.67 12.56 -7.92
C MET A 14 -9.45 11.42 -8.92
N SER A 15 -10.39 11.24 -9.87
CA SER A 15 -10.24 10.23 -10.92
C SER A 15 -9.08 10.56 -11.86
N LEU A 16 -8.93 11.83 -12.25
CA LEU A 16 -7.81 12.28 -13.07
C LEU A 16 -6.47 12.13 -12.35
N MET A 17 -6.40 12.50 -11.07
CA MET A 17 -5.19 12.34 -10.26
C MET A 17 -4.84 10.86 -10.07
N ALA A 18 -5.80 10.03 -9.69
CA ALA A 18 -5.60 8.59 -9.53
C ALA A 18 -5.18 7.93 -10.85
N PHE A 19 -5.75 8.34 -11.98
CA PHE A 19 -5.37 7.86 -13.30
C PHE A 19 -3.93 8.23 -13.65
N ALA A 20 -3.55 9.50 -13.47
CA ALA A 20 -2.19 9.98 -13.74
C ALA A 20 -1.15 9.21 -12.90
N VAL A 21 -1.43 9.01 -11.61
CA VAL A 21 -0.55 8.25 -10.71
C VAL A 21 -0.53 6.76 -11.07
N ALA A 22 -1.66 6.15 -11.47
CA ALA A 22 -1.75 4.73 -11.82
C ALA A 22 -0.89 4.35 -13.05
N ILE A 23 -0.65 5.30 -13.96
CA ILE A 23 0.25 5.09 -15.10
C ILE A 23 1.68 4.84 -14.60
N ALA A 24 2.14 5.62 -13.62
CA ALA A 24 3.47 5.51 -13.04
C ALA A 24 3.52 4.41 -11.97
N ASP A 25 2.69 4.53 -10.96
CA ASP A 25 2.64 3.59 -9.82
C ASP A 25 1.20 3.24 -9.39
N LEU A 26 0.82 1.99 -9.66
CA LEU A 26 -0.48 1.46 -9.29
C LEU A 26 -0.67 1.37 -7.76
N GLY A 27 0.41 1.12 -6.99
CA GLY A 27 0.31 1.01 -5.52
C GLY A 27 -0.07 2.32 -4.87
N THR A 28 0.64 3.38 -5.21
CA THR A 28 0.33 4.74 -4.73
C THR A 28 -1.08 5.17 -5.18
N ALA A 29 -1.49 4.81 -6.40
CA ALA A 29 -2.86 5.08 -6.86
C ALA A 29 -3.91 4.38 -5.98
N VAL A 30 -3.69 3.12 -5.60
CA VAL A 30 -4.59 2.38 -4.69
C VAL A 30 -4.65 3.05 -3.31
N VAL A 31 -3.53 3.49 -2.75
CA VAL A 31 -3.49 4.24 -1.48
C VAL A 31 -4.33 5.52 -1.58
N LEU A 32 -4.14 6.32 -2.65
CA LEU A 32 -4.88 7.55 -2.86
C LEU A 32 -6.39 7.31 -3.00
N VAL A 33 -6.78 6.33 -3.82
CA VAL A 33 -8.20 5.97 -4.01
C VAL A 33 -8.81 5.49 -2.71
N THR A 34 -8.13 4.61 -1.98
CA THR A 34 -8.63 4.09 -0.69
C THR A 34 -8.80 5.21 0.33
N THR A 35 -7.82 6.12 0.42
CA THR A 35 -7.89 7.29 1.31
C THR A 35 -9.07 8.18 0.93
N THR A 36 -9.23 8.48 -0.35
CA THR A 36 -10.33 9.32 -0.85
C THR A 36 -11.69 8.70 -0.54
N VAL A 37 -11.85 7.40 -0.83
CA VAL A 37 -13.11 6.66 -0.55
C VAL A 37 -13.43 6.69 0.95
N ALA A 38 -12.43 6.47 1.81
CA ALA A 38 -12.61 6.50 3.26
C ALA A 38 -13.08 7.88 3.75
N VAL A 39 -12.46 8.95 3.27
CA VAL A 39 -12.82 10.33 3.64
C VAL A 39 -14.22 10.70 3.14
N ILE A 40 -14.55 10.39 1.89
CA ILE A 40 -15.86 10.67 1.31
C ILE A 40 -16.96 9.86 2.02
N TYR A 41 -16.67 8.62 2.43
CA TYR A 41 -17.57 7.80 3.22
C TYR A 41 -17.89 8.46 4.58
N VAL A 42 -16.86 8.88 5.30
CA VAL A 42 -17.01 9.56 6.61
C VAL A 42 -17.69 10.93 6.45
N ALA A 43 -17.52 11.58 5.31
CA ALA A 43 -18.21 12.84 4.96
C ALA A 43 -19.74 12.67 4.71
N GLY A 44 -20.26 11.42 4.76
CA GLY A 44 -21.69 11.14 4.67
C GLY A 44 -22.24 11.05 3.25
N VAL A 45 -21.42 10.62 2.30
CA VAL A 45 -21.89 10.34 0.93
C VAL A 45 -22.55 8.95 0.90
N ASP A 46 -23.65 8.84 0.15
CA ASP A 46 -24.39 7.61 0.01
C ASP A 46 -23.51 6.46 -0.48
N TYR A 47 -23.63 5.30 0.16
CA TYR A 47 -22.87 4.09 -0.16
C TYR A 47 -23.00 3.63 -1.62
N ARG A 48 -24.10 3.99 -2.31
CA ARG A 48 -24.33 3.66 -3.72
C ARG A 48 -23.29 4.32 -4.64
N TYR A 49 -22.94 5.57 -4.39
CA TYR A 49 -21.89 6.28 -5.15
C TYR A 49 -20.51 5.68 -4.84
N LEU A 50 -20.25 5.34 -3.59
CA LEU A 50 -19.01 4.67 -3.18
C LEU A 50 -18.85 3.31 -3.83
N ALA A 51 -19.93 2.50 -3.84
CA ALA A 51 -19.93 1.19 -4.50
C ALA A 51 -19.68 1.33 -6.02
N LEU A 52 -20.27 2.34 -6.67
CA LEU A 52 -20.03 2.63 -8.08
C LEU A 52 -18.57 3.03 -8.33
N CYS A 53 -18.01 3.92 -7.51
CA CYS A 53 -16.61 4.34 -7.60
C CYS A 53 -15.65 3.16 -7.37
N ALA A 54 -15.95 2.31 -6.39
CA ALA A 54 -15.16 1.11 -6.11
C ALA A 54 -15.22 0.12 -7.29
N ALA A 55 -16.40 -0.14 -7.84
CA ALA A 55 -16.58 -1.01 -9.00
C ALA A 55 -15.82 -0.48 -10.23
N LEU A 56 -15.94 0.82 -10.51
CA LEU A 56 -15.22 1.46 -11.60
C LEU A 56 -13.70 1.40 -11.37
N GLY A 57 -13.24 1.66 -10.15
CA GLY A 57 -11.84 1.53 -9.75
C GLY A 57 -11.29 0.11 -9.93
N CYS A 58 -12.06 -0.90 -9.59
CA CYS A 58 -11.70 -2.30 -9.82
C CYS A 58 -11.58 -2.61 -11.32
N VAL A 59 -12.53 -2.20 -12.14
CA VAL A 59 -12.49 -2.43 -13.59
C VAL A 59 -11.29 -1.75 -14.23
N LEU A 60 -11.05 -0.47 -13.89
CA LEU A 60 -9.88 0.27 -14.38
C LEU A 60 -8.58 -0.34 -13.87
N GLY A 61 -8.51 -0.74 -12.59
CA GLY A 61 -7.34 -1.40 -11.99
C GLY A 61 -6.98 -2.70 -12.72
N LEU A 62 -7.96 -3.56 -13.01
CA LEU A 62 -7.75 -4.77 -13.80
C LEU A 62 -7.28 -4.44 -15.22
N GLY A 63 -7.85 -3.42 -15.86
CA GLY A 63 -7.37 -2.92 -17.15
C GLY A 63 -5.91 -2.49 -17.12
N PHE A 64 -5.51 -1.72 -16.10
CA PHE A 64 -4.11 -1.28 -15.91
C PHE A 64 -3.14 -2.43 -15.63
N ILE A 65 -3.59 -3.48 -14.93
CA ILE A 65 -2.79 -4.69 -14.71
C ILE A 65 -2.58 -5.40 -16.06
N ALA A 66 -3.61 -5.55 -16.87
CA ALA A 66 -3.53 -6.23 -18.16
C ALA A 66 -2.67 -5.49 -19.20
N MET A 67 -2.60 -4.15 -19.14
CA MET A 67 -1.84 -3.34 -20.11
C MET A 67 -0.31 -3.50 -20.02
N LYS A 68 0.22 -3.90 -18.86
CA LYS A 68 1.67 -4.04 -18.66
C LYS A 68 2.04 -5.48 -18.32
N PRO A 69 2.91 -6.14 -19.12
CA PRO A 69 3.24 -7.56 -18.93
C PRO A 69 3.82 -7.85 -17.54
N TYR A 70 4.67 -6.98 -17.01
CA TYR A 70 5.26 -7.18 -15.68
C TYR A 70 4.23 -7.09 -14.54
N ARG A 71 3.16 -6.29 -14.69
CA ARG A 71 2.07 -6.21 -13.69
C ARG A 71 1.22 -7.46 -13.73
N LEU A 72 0.94 -7.93 -14.94
CA LEU A 72 0.21 -9.18 -15.17
C LEU A 72 0.98 -10.37 -14.58
N ALA A 73 2.30 -10.46 -14.80
CA ALA A 73 3.13 -11.50 -14.21
C ALA A 73 3.00 -11.55 -12.68
N ARG A 74 3.18 -10.42 -12.01
CA ARG A 74 3.06 -10.33 -10.54
C ARG A 74 1.69 -10.77 -10.02
N PHE A 75 0.64 -10.42 -10.74
CA PHE A 75 -0.71 -10.80 -10.37
C PHE A 75 -0.97 -12.30 -10.57
N ILE A 76 -0.48 -12.87 -11.68
CA ILE A 76 -0.58 -14.29 -11.97
C ILE A 76 0.19 -15.12 -10.94
N ASP A 77 1.45 -14.77 -10.66
CA ASP A 77 2.29 -15.47 -9.68
C ASP A 77 1.70 -15.42 -8.27
N PHE A 78 0.96 -14.35 -7.96
CA PHE A 78 0.24 -14.26 -6.70
C PHE A 78 -1.04 -15.10 -6.66
N ALA A 79 -1.87 -15.04 -7.72
CA ALA A 79 -3.19 -15.67 -7.76
C ALA A 79 -3.14 -17.17 -8.09
N ASP A 80 -2.19 -17.60 -8.91
CA ASP A 80 -2.05 -18.98 -9.39
C ASP A 80 -0.60 -19.44 -9.39
N LYS A 81 -0.05 -19.67 -8.19
CA LYS A 81 1.36 -20.09 -7.97
C LYS A 81 1.76 -21.33 -8.75
N ASP A 82 0.84 -22.27 -8.92
CA ASP A 82 1.08 -23.53 -9.63
C ASP A 82 0.76 -23.44 -11.14
N HIS A 83 0.34 -22.26 -11.61
CA HIS A 83 -0.09 -22.02 -13.00
C HIS A 83 -1.18 -22.97 -13.49
N LYS A 84 -1.95 -23.59 -12.58
CA LYS A 84 -2.98 -24.57 -12.93
C LYS A 84 -4.18 -23.93 -13.63
N VAL A 85 -4.62 -22.78 -13.14
CA VAL A 85 -5.78 -22.06 -13.67
C VAL A 85 -5.40 -21.41 -15.01
N ILE A 86 -4.24 -20.75 -15.07
CA ILE A 86 -3.79 -20.09 -16.28
C ILE A 86 -3.53 -21.06 -17.42
N ASN A 87 -2.95 -22.23 -17.14
CA ASN A 87 -2.70 -23.27 -18.15
C ASN A 87 -4.02 -23.87 -18.68
N LYS A 88 -5.12 -23.82 -17.88
CA LYS A 88 -6.44 -24.26 -18.33
C LYS A 88 -7.13 -23.21 -19.21
N ILE A 89 -6.89 -21.92 -18.94
CA ILE A 89 -7.47 -20.79 -19.71
C ILE A 89 -6.67 -20.53 -20.97
N ASP A 90 -5.35 -20.65 -20.91
CA ASP A 90 -4.42 -20.44 -22.03
C ASP A 90 -3.51 -21.66 -22.24
N PRO A 91 -4.02 -22.74 -22.86
CA PRO A 91 -3.23 -23.95 -23.10
C PRO A 91 -2.02 -23.70 -24.02
N LYS A 92 -2.04 -22.64 -24.83
CA LYS A 92 -0.94 -22.26 -25.74
C LYS A 92 0.12 -21.40 -25.05
N GLY A 93 -0.10 -20.94 -23.81
CA GLY A 93 0.87 -20.19 -23.05
C GLY A 93 1.15 -18.77 -23.53
N HIS A 94 0.28 -18.18 -24.35
CA HIS A 94 0.48 -16.82 -24.88
C HIS A 94 0.49 -15.76 -23.77
N ILE A 95 -0.41 -15.89 -22.77
CA ILE A 95 -0.49 -14.97 -21.64
C ILE A 95 0.77 -15.11 -20.77
N LEU A 96 1.22 -16.33 -20.53
CA LEU A 96 2.43 -16.60 -19.76
C LEU A 96 3.69 -16.10 -20.48
N ALA A 97 3.78 -16.31 -21.79
CA ALA A 97 4.87 -15.79 -22.62
C ALA A 97 4.90 -14.26 -22.64
N TYR A 98 3.72 -13.62 -22.74
CA TYR A 98 3.59 -12.16 -22.67
C TYR A 98 4.03 -11.62 -21.30
N SER A 99 3.59 -12.24 -20.21
CA SER A 99 3.93 -11.81 -18.85
C SER A 99 5.42 -11.95 -18.54
N ARG A 100 6.07 -13.03 -19.02
CA ARG A 100 7.50 -13.29 -18.81
C ARG A 100 8.44 -12.48 -19.70
N LYS A 101 7.94 -11.92 -20.80
CA LYS A 101 8.76 -11.15 -21.76
C LYS A 101 9.52 -9.97 -21.16
N THR A 102 9.10 -9.47 -20.00
CA THR A 102 9.68 -8.30 -19.32
C THR A 102 10.21 -8.62 -17.91
N ALA A 103 10.05 -9.85 -17.44
CA ALA A 103 10.45 -10.26 -16.08
C ALA A 103 11.96 -10.58 -15.95
N ALA A 104 12.77 -10.23 -16.95
CA ALA A 104 14.16 -10.66 -17.06
C ALA A 104 15.12 -10.13 -15.98
N THR A 105 14.72 -9.22 -15.09
CA THR A 105 15.65 -8.56 -14.15
C THR A 105 15.41 -8.84 -12.66
N SER A 106 14.23 -9.27 -12.26
CA SER A 106 13.96 -9.75 -10.89
C SER A 106 12.65 -10.53 -10.88
N ASP A 107 12.72 -11.82 -10.54
CA ASP A 107 11.55 -12.66 -10.37
C ASP A 107 10.72 -12.14 -9.18
N PRO A 108 9.51 -11.62 -9.40
CA PRO A 108 8.65 -11.10 -8.32
C PRO A 108 8.28 -12.17 -7.29
N GLY A 109 8.16 -13.42 -7.73
CA GLY A 109 7.92 -14.57 -6.86
C GLY A 109 9.10 -14.84 -5.94
N TYR A 110 10.33 -14.69 -6.44
CA TYR A 110 11.55 -14.84 -5.65
C TYR A 110 11.62 -13.80 -4.52
N GLN A 111 11.39 -12.52 -4.79
CA GLN A 111 11.40 -11.46 -3.77
C GLN A 111 10.41 -11.74 -2.65
N GLN A 112 9.17 -12.12 -3.00
CA GLN A 112 8.14 -12.42 -2.03
C GLN A 112 8.44 -13.70 -1.23
N LEU A 113 9.07 -14.69 -1.85
CA LEU A 113 9.52 -15.90 -1.14
C LEU A 113 10.61 -15.55 -0.14
N GLN A 114 11.63 -14.77 -0.54
CA GLN A 114 12.73 -14.38 0.34
C GLN A 114 12.25 -13.50 1.50
N SER A 115 11.28 -12.60 1.28
CA SER A 115 10.69 -11.81 2.36
C SER A 115 9.97 -12.67 3.39
N LYS A 116 9.24 -13.71 2.96
CA LYS A 116 8.61 -14.67 3.88
C LYS A 116 9.62 -15.52 4.65
N ILE A 117 10.71 -15.93 3.99
CA ILE A 117 11.81 -16.66 4.65
C ILE A 117 12.45 -15.76 5.71
N ALA A 118 12.69 -14.46 5.40
CA ALA A 118 13.22 -13.49 6.35
C ALA A 118 12.33 -13.41 7.61
N VAL A 119 11.03 -13.15 7.42
CA VAL A 119 10.07 -13.05 8.54
C VAL A 119 10.01 -14.36 9.33
N GLY A 120 10.00 -15.52 8.64
CA GLY A 120 9.96 -16.83 9.28
C GLY A 120 11.22 -17.17 10.05
N SER A 121 12.39 -16.76 9.54
CA SER A 121 13.69 -17.02 10.19
C SER A 121 13.91 -16.21 11.46
N GLY A 122 13.26 -15.05 11.58
CA GLY A 122 13.32 -14.22 12.79
C GLY A 122 12.68 -14.86 14.02
N GLY A 123 11.71 -15.76 13.86
CA GLY A 123 11.04 -16.40 14.98
C GLY A 123 10.43 -15.39 15.95
N VAL A 124 10.43 -15.71 17.26
CA VAL A 124 9.85 -14.86 18.29
C VAL A 124 10.79 -13.74 18.72
N PHE A 125 12.07 -14.03 18.89
CA PHE A 125 13.07 -13.09 19.46
C PHE A 125 14.01 -12.46 18.42
N GLY A 126 13.96 -12.89 17.17
CA GLY A 126 14.83 -12.40 16.11
C GLY A 126 16.22 -13.05 16.09
N ALA A 127 16.93 -12.80 14.99
CA ALA A 127 18.33 -13.22 14.81
C ALA A 127 19.35 -12.27 15.49
N GLY A 128 18.87 -11.19 16.10
CA GLY A 128 19.68 -10.12 16.69
C GLY A 128 19.88 -8.95 15.72
N LEU A 129 20.14 -7.77 16.29
CA LEU A 129 20.41 -6.56 15.51
C LEU A 129 21.62 -6.77 14.60
N MET A 130 21.52 -6.35 13.34
CA MET A 130 22.51 -6.57 12.28
C MET A 130 22.66 -8.04 11.86
N GLY A 131 21.88 -8.97 12.42
CA GLY A 131 21.94 -10.40 12.16
C GLY A 131 21.18 -10.88 10.92
N SER A 132 20.50 -9.99 10.21
CA SER A 132 19.76 -10.36 9.01
C SER A 132 20.70 -10.87 7.91
N ARG A 133 20.47 -12.10 7.48
CA ARG A 133 21.19 -12.73 6.35
C ARG A 133 20.55 -12.37 5.03
N GLN A 134 19.24 -12.18 5.02
CA GLN A 134 18.48 -11.90 3.80
C GLN A 134 18.82 -10.53 3.20
N LYS A 135 19.10 -9.52 4.03
CA LYS A 135 19.49 -8.18 3.56
C LYS A 135 20.82 -8.14 2.84
N LEU A 136 21.73 -9.08 3.10
CA LEU A 136 23.10 -9.02 2.58
C LEU A 136 23.21 -9.54 1.14
N LEU A 137 22.47 -10.59 0.76
CA LEU A 137 22.71 -11.31 -0.50
C LEU A 137 21.44 -11.77 -1.24
N PHE A 138 20.29 -11.89 -0.56
CA PHE A 138 19.16 -12.64 -1.11
C PHE A 138 17.91 -11.79 -1.41
N LEU A 139 17.70 -10.69 -0.69
CA LEU A 139 16.50 -9.87 -0.81
C LEU A 139 16.80 -8.57 -1.56
N PRO A 140 16.44 -8.44 -2.85
CA PRO A 140 16.51 -7.19 -3.57
C PRO A 140 15.62 -6.14 -2.90
N GLU A 141 16.05 -4.87 -2.92
CA GLU A 141 15.31 -3.74 -2.31
C GLU A 141 14.98 -3.92 -0.81
N ALA A 142 15.87 -4.61 -0.08
CA ALA A 142 15.70 -4.92 1.34
C ALA A 142 15.54 -3.66 2.21
N HIS A 143 16.21 -2.54 1.84
CA HIS A 143 16.21 -1.29 2.61
C HIS A 143 15.04 -0.34 2.24
N THR A 144 14.36 -0.58 1.12
CA THR A 144 13.26 0.24 0.62
C THR A 144 11.91 -0.45 0.86
N ASP A 145 11.53 -1.37 -0.01
CA ASP A 145 10.19 -1.93 -0.03
C ASP A 145 10.00 -3.10 0.95
N PHE A 146 11.09 -3.80 1.28
CA PHE A 146 11.06 -4.99 2.14
C PHE A 146 11.71 -4.78 3.52
N ILE A 147 11.85 -3.52 3.96
CA ILE A 147 12.48 -3.21 5.25
C ILE A 147 11.74 -3.87 6.43
N TYR A 148 10.42 -4.04 6.35
CA TYR A 148 9.65 -4.75 7.35
C TYR A 148 10.09 -6.21 7.53
N ALA A 149 10.48 -6.90 6.43
CA ALA A 149 11.01 -8.26 6.50
C ALA A 149 12.35 -8.30 7.23
N VAL A 150 13.23 -7.32 6.97
CA VAL A 150 14.53 -7.20 7.65
C VAL A 150 14.35 -6.96 9.15
N VAL A 151 13.46 -6.04 9.52
CA VAL A 151 13.16 -5.78 10.94
C VAL A 151 12.57 -7.02 11.59
N ALA A 152 11.64 -7.71 10.94
CA ALA A 152 11.07 -8.95 11.46
C ALA A 152 12.12 -10.08 11.60
N GLU A 153 13.12 -10.16 10.70
CA GLU A 153 14.23 -11.11 10.82
C GLU A 153 15.15 -10.78 12.00
N GLU A 154 15.48 -9.48 12.18
CA GLU A 154 16.43 -9.06 13.22
C GLU A 154 15.83 -9.03 14.63
N THR A 155 14.60 -8.54 14.77
CA THR A 155 13.93 -8.32 16.06
C THR A 155 12.82 -9.32 16.35
N GLY A 156 12.53 -10.20 15.41
CA GLY A 156 11.52 -11.23 15.55
C GLY A 156 10.09 -10.66 15.55
N MET A 157 9.18 -11.50 16.02
CA MET A 157 7.75 -11.18 16.13
C MET A 157 7.50 -9.94 17.01
N PHE A 158 8.27 -9.76 18.09
CA PHE A 158 8.11 -8.61 18.99
C PHE A 158 8.37 -7.29 18.27
N GLY A 159 9.46 -7.17 17.49
CA GLY A 159 9.75 -5.96 16.75
C GLY A 159 8.75 -5.69 15.63
N ALA A 160 8.32 -6.74 14.94
CA ALA A 160 7.28 -6.64 13.91
C ALA A 160 5.93 -6.15 14.50
N LEU A 161 5.53 -6.67 15.67
CA LEU A 161 4.32 -6.24 16.39
C LEU A 161 4.46 -4.82 16.94
N LEU A 162 5.62 -4.44 17.48
CA LEU A 162 5.86 -3.08 17.97
C LEU A 162 5.74 -2.05 16.84
N MET A 163 6.26 -2.38 15.66
CA MET A 163 6.09 -1.53 14.48
C MET A 163 4.63 -1.38 14.07
N LEU A 164 3.87 -2.47 14.02
CA LEU A 164 2.44 -2.46 13.76
C LEU A 164 1.70 -1.61 14.80
N LEU A 165 2.04 -1.77 16.08
CA LEU A 165 1.46 -1.00 17.19
C LEU A 165 1.72 0.50 17.02
N GLY A 166 2.90 0.90 16.53
CA GLY A 166 3.19 2.30 16.21
C GLY A 166 2.19 2.89 15.22
N PHE A 167 1.86 2.17 14.14
CA PHE A 167 0.84 2.63 13.19
C PHE A 167 -0.58 2.61 13.77
N VAL A 168 -0.90 1.67 14.65
CA VAL A 168 -2.18 1.66 15.40
C VAL A 168 -2.30 2.89 16.29
N VAL A 169 -1.21 3.31 16.96
CA VAL A 169 -1.17 4.53 17.77
C VAL A 169 -1.39 5.78 16.89
N ILE A 170 -0.75 5.85 15.72
CA ILE A 170 -0.97 6.95 14.77
C ILE A 170 -2.45 6.98 14.35
N LEU A 171 -3.05 5.84 14.02
CA LEU A 171 -4.47 5.74 13.68
C LEU A 171 -5.36 6.26 14.81
N TRP A 172 -5.13 5.78 16.02
CA TRP A 172 -5.91 6.19 17.20
C TRP A 172 -5.81 7.68 17.48
N ARG A 173 -4.59 8.24 17.42
CA ARG A 173 -4.38 9.70 17.61
C ARG A 173 -5.01 10.50 16.47
N GLY A 174 -4.90 10.07 15.23
CA GLY A 174 -5.51 10.74 14.08
C GLY A 174 -7.05 10.75 14.17
N ILE A 175 -7.68 9.63 14.55
CA ILE A 175 -9.13 9.57 14.78
C ILE A 175 -9.53 10.49 15.94
N ARG A 176 -8.75 10.55 17.00
CA ARG A 176 -9.02 11.46 18.13
C ARG A 176 -8.94 12.93 17.69
N THR A 177 -7.95 13.30 16.88
CA THR A 177 -7.83 14.63 16.28
C THR A 177 -9.03 14.95 15.39
N TYR A 178 -9.45 14.01 14.52
CA TYR A 178 -10.65 14.14 13.70
C TYR A 178 -11.91 14.46 14.52
N ILE A 179 -12.11 13.80 15.66
CA ILE A 179 -13.29 13.98 16.52
C ILE A 179 -13.25 15.35 17.24
N ARG A 180 -12.07 15.83 17.61
CA ARG A 180 -11.89 17.05 18.42
C ARG A 180 -11.79 18.33 17.59
N ALA A 181 -11.33 18.25 16.35
CA ALA A 181 -11.18 19.42 15.51
C ALA A 181 -12.52 20.16 15.36
N GLU A 182 -12.50 21.47 15.52
CA GLU A 182 -13.71 22.30 15.48
C GLU A 182 -14.19 22.57 14.07
N ASP A 183 -13.25 22.79 13.14
CA ASP A 183 -13.54 23.08 11.75
C ASP A 183 -13.62 21.82 10.88
N ASN A 184 -14.50 21.84 9.88
CA ASN A 184 -14.69 20.71 8.97
C ASN A 184 -13.45 20.42 8.10
N PHE A 185 -12.69 21.46 7.73
CA PHE A 185 -11.50 21.29 6.92
C PHE A 185 -10.42 20.53 7.71
N GLY A 186 -10.13 20.96 8.95
CA GLY A 186 -9.18 20.29 9.82
C GLY A 186 -9.58 18.84 10.14
N ARG A 187 -10.88 18.60 10.35
CA ARG A 187 -11.41 17.23 10.52
C ARG A 187 -11.05 16.31 9.37
N TYR A 188 -11.42 16.68 8.14
CA TYR A 188 -11.18 15.81 6.98
C TYR A 188 -9.71 15.76 6.60
N LEU A 189 -8.94 16.82 6.86
CA LEU A 189 -7.49 16.81 6.67
C LEU A 189 -6.81 15.81 7.60
N ALA A 190 -7.13 15.85 8.91
CA ALA A 190 -6.59 14.91 9.88
C ALA A 190 -6.92 13.46 9.53
N LEU A 191 -8.17 13.19 9.13
CA LEU A 191 -8.60 11.87 8.69
C LEU A 191 -7.84 11.42 7.44
N SER A 192 -7.72 12.29 6.44
CA SER A 192 -7.04 11.98 5.17
C SER A 192 -5.58 11.59 5.39
N VAL A 193 -4.85 12.39 6.16
CA VAL A 193 -3.43 12.14 6.47
C VAL A 193 -3.28 10.82 7.22
N CYS A 194 -4.08 10.63 8.26
CA CYS A 194 -4.02 9.43 9.10
C CYS A 194 -4.29 8.17 8.27
N VAL A 195 -5.38 8.15 7.49
CA VAL A 195 -5.75 7.01 6.65
C VAL A 195 -4.69 6.75 5.58
N CYS A 196 -4.16 7.79 4.93
CA CYS A 196 -3.13 7.66 3.91
C CYS A 196 -1.88 6.94 4.46
N VAL A 197 -1.35 7.41 5.60
CA VAL A 197 -0.14 6.84 6.22
C VAL A 197 -0.39 5.40 6.67
N VAL A 198 -1.52 5.13 7.32
CA VAL A 198 -1.83 3.80 7.84
C VAL A 198 -2.11 2.81 6.71
N VAL A 199 -2.87 3.19 5.69
CA VAL A 199 -3.14 2.32 4.53
C VAL A 199 -1.85 1.99 3.80
N GLN A 200 -0.96 2.96 3.59
CA GLN A 200 0.34 2.72 2.97
C GLN A 200 1.17 1.72 3.78
N ALA A 201 1.24 1.88 5.11
CA ALA A 201 1.95 0.96 6.00
C ALA A 201 1.34 -0.46 5.96
N MET A 202 0.02 -0.57 6.06
CA MET A 202 -0.68 -1.86 6.00
C MET A 202 -0.49 -2.56 4.65
N MET A 203 -0.48 -1.81 3.54
CA MET A 203 -0.20 -2.37 2.22
C MET A 203 1.23 -2.91 2.12
N ASN A 204 2.24 -2.15 2.59
CA ASN A 204 3.63 -2.62 2.61
C ASN A 204 3.76 -3.92 3.43
N MET A 205 3.29 -3.92 4.68
CA MET A 205 3.33 -5.10 5.55
C MET A 205 2.62 -6.30 4.92
N SER A 206 1.46 -6.07 4.29
CA SER A 206 0.69 -7.14 3.62
C SER A 206 1.43 -7.72 2.41
N VAL A 207 2.13 -6.89 1.64
CA VAL A 207 2.99 -7.34 0.53
C VAL A 207 4.14 -8.19 1.05
N VAL A 208 4.84 -7.74 2.09
CA VAL A 208 5.97 -8.46 2.71
C VAL A 208 5.53 -9.82 3.27
N LEU A 209 4.36 -9.88 3.91
CA LEU A 209 3.78 -11.12 4.42
C LEU A 209 3.17 -12.00 3.32
N GLY A 210 3.09 -11.50 2.09
CA GLY A 210 2.54 -12.21 0.94
C GLY A 210 1.03 -12.37 0.96
N LEU A 211 0.33 -11.43 1.61
CA LEU A 211 -1.12 -11.31 1.59
C LEU A 211 -1.61 -10.51 0.38
N LEU A 212 -0.73 -9.70 -0.21
CA LEU A 212 -0.97 -8.93 -1.42
C LEU A 212 0.09 -9.25 -2.48
N PRO A 213 -0.19 -9.02 -3.77
CA PRO A 213 0.79 -9.22 -4.83
C PRO A 213 1.99 -8.28 -4.64
N ASN A 214 3.18 -8.76 -5.03
CA ASN A 214 4.42 -8.02 -4.88
C ASN A 214 4.34 -6.64 -5.56
N LYS A 215 4.56 -5.60 -4.77
CA LYS A 215 4.51 -4.21 -5.18
C LYS A 215 5.49 -3.39 -4.35
N GLY A 216 6.28 -2.56 -5.03
CA GLY A 216 7.17 -1.59 -4.39
C GLY A 216 6.35 -0.44 -3.78
N ILE A 217 6.15 -0.47 -2.48
CA ILE A 217 5.52 0.61 -1.70
C ILE A 217 6.38 0.81 -0.47
N PRO A 218 6.99 1.99 -0.29
CA PRO A 218 7.83 2.23 0.88
C PRO A 218 7.00 2.25 2.17
N LEU A 219 7.56 1.70 3.25
CA LEU A 219 6.97 1.77 4.58
C LEU A 219 7.18 3.19 5.15
N PRO A 220 6.11 3.93 5.52
CA PRO A 220 6.24 5.28 6.06
C PRO A 220 7.23 5.35 7.24
N PHE A 221 8.07 6.39 7.28
CA PHE A 221 9.11 6.71 8.29
C PHE A 221 10.32 5.78 8.32
N ILE A 222 10.23 4.54 7.83
CA ILE A 222 11.22 3.49 8.07
C ILE A 222 12.01 3.16 6.80
N SER A 223 11.32 3.12 5.65
CA SER A 223 11.97 2.85 4.36
C SER A 223 12.99 3.92 3.98
N ASN A 224 14.10 3.48 3.44
CA ASN A 224 15.13 4.37 2.90
C ASN A 224 14.66 5.00 1.59
N GLY A 225 14.04 6.18 1.67
CA GLY A 225 13.54 6.93 0.53
C GLY A 225 13.41 8.41 0.87
N GLY A 226 14.30 9.25 0.38
CA GLY A 226 14.32 10.68 0.73
C GLY A 226 13.02 11.41 0.42
N SER A 227 12.46 11.21 -0.76
CA SER A 227 11.16 11.81 -1.17
C SER A 227 9.98 11.25 -0.40
N SER A 228 9.97 9.95 -0.12
CA SER A 228 8.91 9.30 0.66
C SER A 228 8.91 9.78 2.11
N LEU A 229 10.10 9.87 2.72
CA LEU A 229 10.25 10.38 4.10
C LEU A 229 9.80 11.85 4.19
N LEU A 230 10.25 12.71 3.26
CA LEU A 230 9.85 14.11 3.23
C LEU A 230 8.33 14.26 3.11
N SER A 231 7.72 13.55 2.19
CA SER A 231 6.26 13.56 2.01
C SER A 231 5.52 13.12 3.26
N THR A 232 5.98 12.04 3.90
CA THR A 232 5.36 11.52 5.13
C THR A 232 5.51 12.48 6.29
N LEU A 233 6.68 13.13 6.44
CA LEU A 233 6.89 14.16 7.47
C LEU A 233 6.02 15.40 7.25
N LEU A 234 5.85 15.84 6.00
CA LEU A 234 4.93 16.94 5.67
C LEU A 234 3.48 16.58 6.04
N LEU A 235 3.03 15.38 5.69
CA LEU A 235 1.70 14.90 6.07
C LEU A 235 1.52 14.91 7.60
N MET A 236 2.51 14.41 8.34
CA MET A 236 2.44 14.41 9.81
C MET A 236 2.52 15.82 10.40
N GLY A 237 3.27 16.74 9.80
CA GLY A 237 3.26 18.14 10.18
C GLY A 237 1.88 18.78 10.06
N MET A 238 1.15 18.49 8.98
CA MET A 238 -0.24 18.94 8.82
C MET A 238 -1.17 18.34 9.89
N LEU A 239 -1.00 17.05 10.21
CA LEU A 239 -1.80 16.39 11.26
C LEU A 239 -1.53 17.00 12.64
N LEU A 240 -0.26 17.29 12.95
CA LEU A 240 0.14 17.93 14.22
C LEU A 240 -0.43 19.35 14.32
N SER A 241 -0.36 20.15 13.25
CA SER A 241 -0.95 21.51 13.24
C SER A 241 -2.44 21.48 13.52
N VAL A 242 -3.20 20.55 12.91
CA VAL A 242 -4.62 20.37 13.25
C VAL A 242 -4.82 19.90 14.69
N SER A 243 -3.95 19.02 15.18
CA SER A 243 -4.04 18.53 16.57
C SER A 243 -3.77 19.62 17.60
N GLU A 244 -2.90 20.58 17.29
CA GLU A 244 -2.62 21.73 18.16
C GLU A 244 -3.81 22.70 18.21
N SER A 245 -4.44 22.96 17.06
CA SER A 245 -5.64 23.81 17.01
C SER A 245 -6.87 23.17 17.63
N ALA A 246 -6.87 21.85 17.84
CA ALA A 246 -7.96 21.07 18.43
C ALA A 246 -7.75 20.72 19.92
N ALA A 247 -6.67 21.17 20.52
CA ALA A 247 -6.33 20.88 21.92
C ALA A 247 -6.99 21.86 22.88
#